data_7c5bbd825fd8f24ba0933a1cd06ac0f2
#
_entry.id   7c5bbd825fd8f24ba0933a1cd06ac0f2
#
_cell.length_a   1.000
_cell.length_b   1.000
_cell.length_c   1.000
_cell.angle_alpha   90.00
_cell.angle_beta   90.00
_cell.angle_gamma   90.00
#
_symmetry.space_group_name_H-M   'P 1'
#
loop_
_entity.id
_entity.type
_entity.pdbx_description
1 polymer ?
#
loop_
_entity_poly.entity_id
_entity_poly.type
_entity_poly.pdbx_seq_one_letter_code
_entity_poly.pdbx_strand_id
1 'polypeptide(L)'
;GQPIQECVKNLAGKLPCTITCADNGDWHLGNGRSVLAAKPYVDGPFHVLMADHLFDPEILNIVRKEPLPDHGARLAVDLRLQNPHVDIDDVTKVHTKGDKIVDIGKGITGFNAFDTGVFWCTPGLFTAIEDSIESAGDDSLSGGVRILAAAELMGCCDIGDRTWIDVDTPALLTLAQEAMVERATVAV
;
A
#
# COMPACT_ATOMS: atom_id res chain seq x y z
N GLY A 1 14.37 8.86 8.78
CA GLY A 1 15.45 9.59 9.43
C GLY A 1 15.13 11.04 9.67
N GLN A 2 16.05 11.81 10.27
CA GLN A 2 15.86 13.21 10.64
C GLN A 2 15.29 14.12 9.54
N PRO A 3 15.74 14.07 8.26
CA PRO A 3 15.20 14.91 7.21
C PRO A 3 13.70 14.71 6.96
N ILE A 4 13.23 13.46 7.03
CA ILE A 4 11.81 13.13 6.86
C ILE A 4 11.01 13.70 8.02
N GLN A 5 11.49 13.56 9.26
CA GLN A 5 10.81 14.11 10.45
C GLN A 5 10.70 15.64 10.40
N GLU A 6 11.73 16.34 9.89
CA GLU A 6 11.69 17.80 9.71
C GLU A 6 10.67 18.19 8.63
N CYS A 7 10.63 17.46 7.50
CA CYS A 7 9.64 17.68 6.46
C CYS A 7 8.21 17.49 7.00
N VAL A 8 7.97 16.40 7.73
CA VAL A 8 6.66 16.10 8.34
C VAL A 8 6.25 17.17 9.36
N LYS A 9 7.17 17.64 10.21
CA LYS A 9 6.90 18.75 11.15
C LYS A 9 6.48 20.03 10.44
N ASN A 10 7.12 20.35 9.31
CA ASN A 10 6.77 21.52 8.49
C ASN A 10 5.40 21.38 7.81
N LEU A 11 4.96 20.16 7.52
CA LEU A 11 3.64 19.89 6.95
C LEU A 11 2.54 19.84 8.00
N ALA A 12 2.81 19.33 9.21
CA ALA A 12 1.84 19.13 10.27
C ALA A 12 1.05 20.38 10.64
N GLY A 13 1.70 21.55 10.60
CA GLY A 13 1.04 22.84 10.85
C GLY A 13 0.15 23.35 9.71
N LYS A 14 0.18 22.70 8.55
CA LYS A 14 -0.56 23.10 7.33
C LYS A 14 -1.71 22.16 6.99
N LEU A 15 -1.79 21.02 7.66
CA LEU A 15 -2.77 19.97 7.37
C LEU A 15 -3.83 19.90 8.49
N PRO A 16 -5.09 19.65 8.16
CA PRO A 16 -6.18 19.54 9.14
C PRO A 16 -6.20 18.15 9.82
N CYS A 17 -5.03 17.60 10.11
CA CYS A 17 -4.91 16.28 10.77
C CYS A 17 -3.70 16.27 11.72
N THR A 18 -3.73 15.34 12.67
CA THR A 18 -2.58 15.04 13.52
C THR A 18 -1.63 14.12 12.80
N ILE A 19 -0.33 14.43 12.81
CA ILE A 19 0.71 13.57 12.24
C ILE A 19 1.61 13.11 13.38
N THR A 20 1.76 11.80 13.52
CA THR A 20 2.67 11.17 14.48
C THR A 20 3.74 10.39 13.72
N CYS A 21 5.01 10.62 14.07
CA CYS A 21 6.12 9.83 13.53
C CYS A 21 6.38 8.65 14.46
N ALA A 22 6.13 7.44 13.99
CA ALA A 22 6.60 6.21 14.61
C ALA A 22 8.03 5.93 14.17
N ASP A 23 8.93 5.68 15.12
CA ASP A 23 10.32 5.33 14.79
C ASP A 23 10.43 3.82 14.55
N ASN A 24 11.00 3.45 13.40
CA ASN A 24 11.36 2.07 13.09
C ASN A 24 12.87 1.91 13.24
N GLY A 25 13.32 1.40 14.38
CA GLY A 25 14.73 1.10 14.62
C GLY A 25 15.31 0.07 13.66
N ASP A 26 14.46 -0.79 13.09
CA ASP A 26 14.80 -1.89 12.19
C ASP A 26 14.54 -1.52 10.70
N TRP A 27 14.67 -0.25 10.35
CA TRP A 27 14.37 0.28 9.01
C TRP A 27 15.11 -0.41 7.85
N HIS A 28 16.20 -1.12 8.13
CA HIS A 28 17.03 -1.87 7.17
C HIS A 28 16.49 -3.29 6.89
N LEU A 29 15.47 -3.72 7.61
CA LEU A 29 14.76 -4.98 7.43
C LEU A 29 13.54 -4.79 6.51
N GLY A 30 12.67 -5.79 6.42
CA GLY A 30 11.48 -5.74 5.57
C GLY A 30 10.49 -4.63 5.95
N ASN A 31 9.76 -4.13 4.96
CA ASN A 31 8.84 -3.00 5.12
C ASN A 31 7.64 -3.30 6.06
N GLY A 32 7.32 -4.56 6.32
CA GLY A 32 6.34 -4.94 7.34
C GLY A 32 6.72 -4.47 8.74
N ARG A 33 8.03 -4.34 9.04
CA ARG A 33 8.51 -3.76 10.30
C ARG A 33 8.07 -2.30 10.46
N SER A 34 8.05 -1.54 9.37
CA SER A 34 7.57 -0.16 9.40
C SER A 34 6.06 -0.09 9.68
N VAL A 35 5.29 -1.04 9.17
CA VAL A 35 3.86 -1.16 9.50
C VAL A 35 3.69 -1.52 10.97
N LEU A 36 4.45 -2.48 11.51
CA LEU A 36 4.40 -2.87 12.93
C LEU A 36 4.76 -1.72 13.87
N ALA A 37 5.66 -0.82 13.49
CA ALA A 37 6.00 0.36 14.29
C ALA A 37 4.79 1.30 14.52
N ALA A 38 3.79 1.24 13.65
CA ALA A 38 2.55 2.01 13.81
C ALA A 38 1.53 1.35 14.74
N LYS A 39 1.68 0.05 15.07
CA LYS A 39 0.71 -0.73 15.88
C LYS A 39 0.26 -0.05 17.17
N PRO A 40 1.14 0.62 17.98
CA PRO A 40 0.71 1.28 19.21
C PRO A 40 -0.20 2.51 19.02
N TYR A 41 -0.32 3.01 17.79
CA TYR A 41 -1.07 4.23 17.44
C TYR A 41 -2.38 3.93 16.70
N VAL A 42 -2.72 2.65 16.52
CA VAL A 42 -3.87 2.22 15.72
C VAL A 42 -4.80 1.37 16.58
N ASP A 43 -6.05 1.82 16.72
CA ASP A 43 -7.08 1.18 17.54
C ASP A 43 -8.33 0.73 16.74
N GLY A 44 -8.33 0.89 15.41
CA GLY A 44 -9.44 0.52 14.53
C GLY A 44 -8.98 0.28 13.08
N PRO A 45 -9.90 0.21 12.12
CA PRO A 45 -9.53 0.08 10.71
C PRO A 45 -8.70 1.27 10.21
N PHE A 46 -7.69 1.01 9.38
CA PHE A 46 -6.74 2.01 8.92
C PHE A 46 -6.25 1.74 7.49
N HIS A 47 -5.75 2.78 6.83
CA HIS A 47 -5.04 2.63 5.58
C HIS A 47 -3.54 2.39 5.81
N VAL A 48 -2.96 1.48 5.00
CA VAL A 48 -1.52 1.46 4.75
C VAL A 48 -1.31 2.02 3.34
N LEU A 49 -0.42 3.01 3.25
CA LEU A 49 -0.10 3.69 1.99
C LEU A 49 1.42 3.71 1.81
N MET A 50 1.88 3.44 0.60
CA MET A 50 3.28 3.59 0.24
C MET A 50 3.62 5.08 0.10
N ALA A 51 4.71 5.52 0.72
CA ALA A 51 5.07 6.95 0.79
C ALA A 51 5.62 7.50 -0.55
N ASP A 52 6.05 6.64 -1.42
CA ASP A 52 6.59 6.87 -2.76
C ASP A 52 5.54 6.69 -3.87
N HIS A 53 4.32 6.31 -3.53
CA HIS A 53 3.23 6.20 -4.51
C HIS A 53 2.40 7.47 -4.60
N LEU A 54 2.26 8.01 -5.81
CA LEU A 54 1.24 8.99 -6.15
C LEU A 54 0.03 8.26 -6.73
N PHE A 55 -1.15 8.52 -6.19
CA PHE A 55 -2.38 7.85 -6.65
C PHE A 55 -3.59 8.77 -6.64
N ASP A 56 -4.64 8.39 -7.39
CA ASP A 56 -5.93 9.04 -7.37
C ASP A 56 -6.58 8.90 -6.00
N PRO A 57 -6.90 10.00 -5.27
CA PRO A 57 -7.56 9.91 -3.96
C PRO A 57 -8.86 9.11 -3.94
N GLU A 58 -9.55 8.98 -5.08
CA GLU A 58 -10.76 8.16 -5.20
C GLU A 58 -10.48 6.67 -4.94
N ILE A 59 -9.23 6.21 -5.10
CA ILE A 59 -8.82 4.84 -4.76
C ILE A 59 -9.05 4.54 -3.27
N LEU A 60 -8.92 5.54 -2.39
CA LEU A 60 -9.24 5.40 -0.96
C LEU A 60 -10.73 5.10 -0.73
N ASN A 61 -11.61 5.69 -1.53
CA ASN A 61 -13.04 5.41 -1.46
C ASN A 61 -13.38 4.02 -2.02
N ILE A 62 -12.73 3.65 -3.13
CA ILE A 62 -12.91 2.34 -3.77
C ILE A 62 -12.54 1.22 -2.80
N VAL A 63 -11.36 1.29 -2.17
CA VAL A 63 -10.87 0.23 -1.28
C VAL A 63 -11.70 0.09 0.00
N ARG A 64 -12.40 1.16 0.41
CA ARG A 64 -13.27 1.19 1.59
C ARG A 64 -14.73 0.87 1.32
N LYS A 65 -15.15 0.75 0.05
CA LYS A 65 -16.55 0.65 -0.35
C LYS A 65 -17.28 -0.51 0.33
N GLU A 66 -16.63 -1.65 0.45
CA GLU A 66 -17.21 -2.82 1.10
C GLU A 66 -16.62 -3.02 2.50
N PRO A 67 -17.39 -3.51 3.46
CA PRO A 67 -16.89 -3.87 4.79
C PRO A 67 -15.71 -4.83 4.70
N LEU A 68 -14.80 -4.74 5.65
CA LEU A 68 -13.75 -5.74 5.82
C LEU A 68 -14.29 -6.92 6.64
N PRO A 69 -13.83 -8.15 6.37
CA PRO A 69 -14.01 -9.24 7.30
C PRO A 69 -13.26 -8.93 8.62
N ASP A 70 -13.72 -9.51 9.72
CA ASP A 70 -13.01 -9.42 10.99
C ASP A 70 -11.58 -9.92 10.81
N HIS A 71 -10.62 -9.15 11.30
CA HIS A 71 -9.18 -9.41 11.15
C HIS A 71 -8.63 -9.36 9.72
N GLY A 72 -9.43 -8.94 8.73
CA GLY A 72 -9.06 -8.92 7.31
C GLY A 72 -8.48 -7.60 6.82
N ALA A 73 -8.09 -7.62 5.54
CA ALA A 73 -7.64 -6.45 4.80
C ALA A 73 -8.08 -6.52 3.33
N ARG A 74 -7.98 -5.38 2.63
CA ARG A 74 -8.24 -5.27 1.20
C ARG A 74 -7.17 -4.41 0.54
N LEU A 75 -6.71 -4.84 -0.63
CA LEU A 75 -5.77 -4.12 -1.48
C LEU A 75 -6.50 -3.57 -2.71
N ALA A 76 -6.24 -2.31 -3.03
CA ALA A 76 -6.55 -1.77 -4.34
C ALA A 76 -5.54 -2.31 -5.36
N VAL A 77 -6.01 -2.94 -6.42
CA VAL A 77 -5.17 -3.57 -7.45
C VAL A 77 -5.43 -2.95 -8.81
N ASP A 78 -4.39 -2.89 -9.65
CA ASP A 78 -4.50 -2.51 -11.05
C ASP A 78 -4.52 -3.77 -11.93
N LEU A 79 -5.66 -4.03 -12.59
CA LEU A 79 -5.81 -5.16 -13.52
C LEU A 79 -5.22 -4.87 -14.91
N ARG A 80 -4.75 -3.64 -15.18
CA ARG A 80 -4.19 -3.22 -16.47
C ARG A 80 -2.72 -3.64 -16.58
N LEU A 81 -2.47 -4.86 -16.99
CA LEU A 81 -1.11 -5.41 -17.15
C LEU A 81 -0.27 -4.71 -18.24
N GLN A 82 -0.89 -3.83 -19.03
CA GLN A 82 -0.24 -2.98 -20.04
C GLN A 82 -0.09 -1.52 -19.58
N ASN A 83 -0.19 -1.24 -18.27
CA ASN A 83 -0.03 0.12 -17.74
C ASN A 83 1.40 0.63 -18.05
N PRO A 84 1.58 1.68 -18.87
CA PRO A 84 2.89 2.16 -19.31
C PRO A 84 3.70 2.83 -18.18
N HIS A 85 3.07 3.10 -17.04
CA HIS A 85 3.70 3.75 -15.88
C HIS A 85 4.21 2.74 -14.86
N VAL A 86 4.09 1.45 -15.15
CA VAL A 86 4.50 0.36 -14.26
C VAL A 86 5.75 -0.31 -14.79
N ASP A 87 6.81 -0.33 -13.98
CA ASP A 87 7.98 -1.15 -14.23
C ASP A 87 7.68 -2.61 -13.82
N ILE A 88 7.50 -3.48 -14.82
CA ILE A 88 7.13 -4.88 -14.58
C ILE A 88 8.22 -5.68 -13.87
N ASP A 89 9.46 -5.23 -13.92
CA ASP A 89 10.58 -5.93 -13.27
C ASP A 89 10.65 -5.60 -11.78
N ASP A 90 10.15 -4.42 -11.38
CA ASP A 90 10.17 -3.97 -9.98
C ASP A 90 8.82 -4.07 -9.26
N VAL A 91 7.69 -3.87 -9.95
CA VAL A 91 6.36 -3.85 -9.33
C VAL A 91 6.03 -5.12 -8.55
N THR A 92 5.38 -4.95 -7.42
CA THR A 92 4.78 -6.07 -6.69
C THR A 92 3.57 -6.61 -7.44
N LYS A 93 3.66 -7.87 -7.84
CA LYS A 93 2.65 -8.59 -8.62
C LYS A 93 1.63 -9.25 -7.71
N VAL A 94 0.39 -9.35 -8.17
CA VAL A 94 -0.73 -9.93 -7.41
C VAL A 94 -1.42 -10.99 -8.25
N HIS A 95 -1.68 -12.15 -7.65
CA HIS A 95 -2.56 -13.17 -8.21
C HIS A 95 -3.90 -13.09 -7.50
N THR A 96 -4.96 -12.73 -8.23
CA THR A 96 -6.31 -12.64 -7.71
C THR A 96 -7.23 -13.72 -8.27
N LYS A 97 -8.22 -14.11 -7.47
CA LYS A 97 -9.34 -14.97 -7.91
C LYS A 97 -10.64 -14.33 -7.44
N GLY A 98 -11.35 -13.69 -8.37
CA GLY A 98 -12.48 -12.84 -8.04
C GLY A 98 -12.03 -11.64 -7.23
N ASP A 99 -12.65 -11.41 -6.09
CA ASP A 99 -12.36 -10.34 -5.14
C ASP A 99 -11.34 -10.74 -4.05
N LYS A 100 -10.66 -11.88 -4.18
CA LYS A 100 -9.69 -12.41 -3.23
C LYS A 100 -8.27 -12.38 -3.79
N ILE A 101 -7.30 -12.09 -2.93
CA ILE A 101 -5.88 -12.31 -3.23
C ILE A 101 -5.52 -13.75 -2.89
N VAL A 102 -4.86 -14.41 -3.84
CA VAL A 102 -4.33 -15.77 -3.71
C VAL A 102 -2.84 -15.75 -3.39
N ASP A 103 -2.10 -14.84 -4.04
CA ASP A 103 -0.67 -14.67 -3.82
C ASP A 103 -0.21 -13.25 -4.18
N ILE A 104 0.90 -12.80 -3.59
CA ILE A 104 1.48 -11.48 -3.80
C ILE A 104 3.01 -11.53 -3.64
N GLY A 105 3.71 -10.81 -4.50
CA GLY A 105 5.17 -10.68 -4.42
C GLY A 105 5.80 -10.31 -5.75
N LYS A 106 7.03 -9.78 -5.72
CA LYS A 106 7.76 -9.37 -6.93
C LYS A 106 8.07 -10.56 -7.85
N GLY A 107 8.37 -11.72 -7.30
CA GLY A 107 8.82 -12.91 -8.04
C GLY A 107 7.73 -13.92 -8.40
N ILE A 108 6.45 -13.67 -8.12
CA ILE A 108 5.40 -14.62 -8.42
C ILE A 108 5.13 -14.71 -9.92
N THR A 109 4.72 -15.91 -10.37
CA THR A 109 4.27 -16.18 -11.74
C THR A 109 2.76 -16.35 -11.78
N GLY A 110 2.14 -16.14 -12.95
CA GLY A 110 0.69 -16.31 -13.09
C GLY A 110 -0.11 -15.17 -12.44
N PHE A 111 0.51 -14.01 -12.21
CA PHE A 111 -0.19 -12.83 -11.74
C PHE A 111 -1.16 -12.27 -12.79
N ASN A 112 -2.18 -11.58 -12.33
CA ASN A 112 -3.19 -10.92 -13.16
C ASN A 112 -3.53 -9.49 -12.69
N ALA A 113 -2.74 -8.95 -11.74
CA ALA A 113 -2.88 -7.60 -11.24
C ALA A 113 -1.54 -7.08 -10.68
N PHE A 114 -1.47 -5.76 -10.45
CA PHE A 114 -0.39 -5.08 -9.74
C PHE A 114 -0.88 -4.52 -8.40
N ASP A 115 0.00 -4.52 -7.41
CA ASP A 115 -0.19 -3.86 -6.12
C ASP A 115 -0.03 -2.34 -6.30
N THR A 116 -1.05 -1.57 -5.96
CA THR A 116 -1.02 -0.10 -6.05
C THR A 116 -0.45 0.58 -4.80
N GLY A 117 -0.10 -0.19 -3.76
CA GLY A 117 0.36 0.35 -2.49
C GLY A 117 -0.75 0.94 -1.61
N VAL A 118 -2.03 0.76 -1.95
CA VAL A 118 -3.17 1.31 -1.21
C VAL A 118 -3.98 0.20 -0.57
N PHE A 119 -3.89 0.09 0.76
CA PHE A 119 -4.57 -0.94 1.55
C PHE A 119 -5.60 -0.34 2.48
N TRP A 120 -6.68 -1.06 2.73
CA TRP A 120 -7.63 -0.85 3.82
C TRP A 120 -7.61 -2.06 4.74
N CYS A 121 -7.25 -1.87 6.00
CA CYS A 121 -6.88 -2.94 6.92
C CYS A 121 -7.62 -2.84 8.24
N THR A 122 -7.85 -3.98 8.88
CA THR A 122 -8.09 -4.07 10.32
C THR A 122 -6.75 -4.25 11.05
N PRO A 123 -6.68 -4.10 12.39
CA PRO A 123 -5.51 -4.45 13.20
C PRO A 123 -5.03 -5.91 13.02
N GLY A 124 -5.83 -6.79 12.43
CA GLY A 124 -5.44 -8.15 12.06
C GLY A 124 -4.23 -8.22 11.13
N LEU A 125 -3.97 -7.16 10.35
CA LEU A 125 -2.75 -7.08 9.52
C LEU A 125 -1.47 -7.13 10.38
N PHE A 126 -1.46 -6.49 11.55
CA PHE A 126 -0.30 -6.53 12.44
C PHE A 126 0.00 -7.96 12.89
N THR A 127 -1.03 -8.69 13.32
CA THR A 127 -0.90 -10.11 13.72
C THR A 127 -0.40 -10.96 12.55
N ALA A 128 -0.93 -10.76 11.35
CA ALA A 128 -0.51 -11.49 10.15
C ALA A 128 0.96 -11.23 9.79
N ILE A 129 1.48 -10.00 9.96
CA ILE A 129 2.90 -9.71 9.77
C ILE A 129 3.75 -10.40 10.85
N GLU A 130 3.33 -10.37 12.13
CA GLU A 130 3.99 -11.07 13.22
C GLU A 130 4.06 -12.58 12.97
N ASP A 131 2.95 -13.18 12.53
CA ASP A 131 2.86 -14.61 12.17
C ASP A 131 3.77 -14.97 10.98
N SER A 132 3.87 -14.09 9.98
CA SER A 132 4.78 -14.27 8.84
C SER A 132 6.24 -14.28 9.28
N ILE A 133 6.62 -13.38 10.18
CA ILE A 133 7.97 -13.32 10.74
C ILE A 133 8.26 -14.61 11.51
N GLU A 134 7.34 -15.05 12.37
CA GLU A 134 7.53 -16.23 13.23
C GLU A 134 7.59 -17.53 12.41
N SER A 135 6.69 -17.69 11.44
CA SER A 135 6.55 -18.96 10.69
C SER A 135 7.53 -19.12 9.54
N ALA A 136 7.89 -18.01 8.87
CA ALA A 136 8.68 -18.04 7.64
C ALA A 136 9.92 -17.12 7.66
N GLY A 137 10.12 -16.32 8.70
CA GLY A 137 11.17 -15.31 8.75
C GLY A 137 10.97 -14.17 7.75
N ASP A 138 9.75 -14.04 7.18
CA ASP A 138 9.42 -13.02 6.19
C ASP A 138 8.80 -11.80 6.88
N ASP A 139 9.58 -10.74 7.00
CA ASP A 139 9.19 -9.48 7.66
C ASP A 139 8.70 -8.40 6.67
N SER A 140 8.38 -8.81 5.44
CA SER A 140 7.75 -7.93 4.44
C SER A 140 6.24 -7.76 4.69
N LEU A 141 5.67 -6.66 4.18
CA LEU A 141 4.21 -6.48 4.14
C LEU A 141 3.55 -7.59 3.30
N SER A 142 4.17 -7.98 2.18
CA SER A 142 3.69 -9.09 1.35
C SER A 142 3.63 -10.41 2.10
N GLY A 143 4.53 -10.64 3.07
CA GLY A 143 4.47 -11.79 3.96
C GLY A 143 3.18 -11.83 4.78
N GLY A 144 2.85 -10.72 5.44
CA GLY A 144 1.59 -10.58 6.18
C GLY A 144 0.35 -10.73 5.28
N VAL A 145 0.40 -10.16 4.08
CA VAL A 145 -0.68 -10.31 3.08
C VAL A 145 -0.87 -11.78 2.69
N ARG A 146 0.20 -12.56 2.51
CA ARG A 146 0.09 -14.00 2.23
C ARG A 146 -0.53 -14.79 3.39
N ILE A 147 -0.24 -14.44 4.63
CA ILE A 147 -0.92 -15.05 5.80
C ILE A 147 -2.42 -14.77 5.76
N LEU A 148 -2.84 -13.52 5.52
CA LEU A 148 -4.25 -13.18 5.37
C LEU A 148 -4.89 -13.87 4.16
N ALA A 149 -4.19 -13.97 3.04
CA ALA A 149 -4.67 -14.65 1.84
C ALA A 149 -4.92 -16.15 2.09
N ALA A 150 -3.99 -16.84 2.76
CA ALA A 150 -4.14 -18.25 3.13
C ALA A 150 -5.34 -18.49 4.08
N ALA A 151 -5.70 -17.49 4.89
CA ALA A 151 -6.87 -17.51 5.76
C ALA A 151 -8.16 -17.01 5.08
N GLU A 152 -8.14 -16.69 3.78
CA GLU A 152 -9.24 -16.08 3.01
C GLU A 152 -9.71 -14.71 3.53
N LEU A 153 -8.86 -14.02 4.28
CA LEU A 153 -9.12 -12.71 4.89
C LEU A 153 -8.56 -11.54 4.07
N MET A 154 -7.87 -11.82 2.94
CA MET A 154 -7.31 -10.79 2.07
C MET A 154 -8.16 -10.59 0.83
N GLY A 155 -8.88 -9.48 0.78
CA GLY A 155 -9.66 -9.06 -0.38
C GLY A 155 -8.86 -8.19 -1.34
N CYS A 156 -9.41 -7.97 -2.54
CA CYS A 156 -8.94 -6.95 -3.47
C CYS A 156 -10.10 -6.23 -4.14
N CYS A 157 -9.80 -5.07 -4.73
CA CYS A 157 -10.71 -4.32 -5.59
C CYS A 157 -9.94 -3.66 -6.71
N ASP A 158 -10.49 -3.70 -7.91
CA ASP A 158 -9.93 -3.04 -9.10
C ASP A 158 -10.07 -1.52 -9.00
N ILE A 159 -9.01 -0.80 -9.31
CA ILE A 159 -9.00 0.66 -9.38
C ILE A 159 -9.63 1.21 -10.68
N GLY A 160 -9.93 0.34 -11.67
CA GLY A 160 -10.40 0.75 -12.98
C GLY A 160 -9.39 1.63 -13.70
N ASP A 161 -9.85 2.75 -14.26
CA ASP A 161 -9.01 3.69 -15.03
C ASP A 161 -8.24 4.70 -14.16
N ARG A 162 -8.27 4.56 -12.83
CA ARG A 162 -7.58 5.47 -11.91
C ARG A 162 -6.07 5.40 -12.09
N THR A 163 -5.44 6.56 -11.94
CA THR A 163 -3.97 6.68 -12.07
C THR A 163 -3.29 6.39 -10.73
N TRP A 164 -2.22 5.64 -10.79
CA TRP A 164 -1.23 5.50 -9.73
C TRP A 164 0.16 5.41 -10.36
N ILE A 165 1.18 5.86 -9.64
CA ILE A 165 2.57 5.91 -10.09
C ILE A 165 3.45 5.60 -8.89
N ASP A 166 4.32 4.63 -9.01
CA ASP A 166 5.41 4.36 -8.07
C ASP A 166 6.61 5.22 -8.48
N VAL A 167 7.07 6.12 -7.58
CA VAL A 167 8.03 7.19 -7.90
C VAL A 167 9.45 6.76 -7.51
N ASP A 168 9.95 5.69 -8.12
CA ASP A 168 11.28 5.13 -7.84
C ASP A 168 12.42 5.77 -8.66
N THR A 169 12.10 6.46 -9.75
CA THR A 169 13.09 7.03 -10.65
C THR A 169 12.84 8.51 -10.93
N PRO A 170 13.90 9.29 -11.32
CA PRO A 170 13.69 10.68 -11.74
C PRO A 170 12.70 10.85 -12.90
N ALA A 171 12.62 9.87 -13.80
CA ALA A 171 11.66 9.88 -14.91
C ALA A 171 10.22 9.75 -14.40
N LEU A 172 9.96 8.82 -13.46
CA LEU A 172 8.65 8.65 -12.82
C LEU A 172 8.29 9.86 -11.94
N LEU A 173 9.28 10.51 -11.32
CA LEU A 173 9.03 11.77 -10.60
C LEU A 173 8.54 12.88 -11.54
N THR A 174 9.14 13.02 -12.72
CA THR A 174 8.69 14.00 -13.72
C THR A 174 7.25 13.70 -14.15
N LEU A 175 6.94 12.46 -14.46
CA LEU A 175 5.60 12.01 -14.81
C LEU A 175 4.58 12.29 -13.70
N ALA A 176 4.94 12.00 -12.44
CA ALA A 176 4.11 12.27 -11.28
C ALA A 176 3.81 13.77 -11.13
N GLN A 177 4.80 14.64 -11.37
CA GLN A 177 4.65 16.09 -11.34
C GLN A 177 3.68 16.58 -12.45
N GLU A 178 3.80 16.06 -13.67
CA GLU A 178 2.90 16.36 -14.80
C GLU A 178 1.45 15.96 -14.46
N ALA A 179 1.25 14.75 -13.95
CA ALA A 179 -0.06 14.26 -13.53
C ALA A 179 -0.70 15.12 -12.43
N MET A 180 0.09 15.65 -11.49
CA MET A 180 -0.40 16.58 -10.46
C MET A 180 -0.85 17.92 -11.05
N VAL A 181 -0.13 18.46 -12.04
CA VAL A 181 -0.48 19.73 -12.71
C VAL A 181 -1.78 19.59 -13.50
N GLU A 182 -1.93 18.50 -14.25
CA GLU A 182 -3.17 18.23 -15.01
C GLU A 182 -4.39 18.16 -14.08
N ARG A 183 -4.28 17.49 -12.95
CA ARG A 183 -5.36 17.41 -11.94
C ARG A 183 -5.73 18.78 -11.37
N ALA A 184 -4.74 19.61 -11.03
CA ALA A 184 -4.99 20.95 -10.51
C ALA A 184 -5.73 21.82 -11.53
N THR A 185 -5.54 21.59 -12.83
CA THR A 185 -6.17 22.33 -13.91
C THR A 185 -7.62 21.89 -14.15
N VAL A 186 -7.95 20.63 -13.92
CA VAL A 186 -9.31 20.08 -14.10
C VAL A 186 -10.23 20.39 -12.91
N ALA A 187 -9.67 20.68 -11.74
CA ALA A 187 -10.42 20.97 -10.51
C ALA A 187 -10.85 22.45 -10.37
N VAL A 188 -10.60 23.31 -11.39
CA VAL A 188 -11.02 24.72 -11.48
C VAL A 188 -12.16 24.85 -12.49
#